data_681a608965133fbfac084008fb5f584f
#
_entry.id   681a608965133fbfac084008fb5f584f
#
_cell.length_a   1.000
_cell.length_b   1.000
_cell.length_c   1.000
_cell.angle_alpha   90.00
_cell.angle_beta   90.00
_cell.angle_gamma   90.00
#
_symmetry.space_group_name_H-M   'P 1'
#
loop_
_entity.id
_entity.type
_entity.pdbx_description
1 polymer ?
#
loop_
_entity_poly.entity_id
_entity_poly.type
_entity_poly.pdbx_seq_one_letter_code
_entity_poly.pdbx_strand_id
1 'polypeptide(L)' 'MDIYLELKTEFGSLYRLAQLLGLRETAIYQWKARTNIPIKHIRKIEELSKGRITREMLRPDIFTKD' A
#
# COMPACT_ATOMS: atom_id res chain seq x y z
N MET A 1 -1.37 0.53 -13.86
CA MET A 1 -2.31 0.30 -12.75
C MET A 1 -2.06 1.33 -11.65
N ASP A 2 -3.12 1.92 -11.13
CA ASP A 2 -3.01 2.84 -10.01
C ASP A 2 -3.11 2.05 -8.71
N ILE A 3 -1.98 1.84 -8.06
CA ILE A 3 -1.93 1.05 -6.83
C ILE A 3 -2.77 1.68 -5.70
N TYR A 4 -2.88 3.01 -5.68
CA TYR A 4 -3.65 3.66 -4.63
C TYR A 4 -5.15 3.44 -4.83
N LEU A 5 -5.59 3.32 -6.06
CA LEU A 5 -6.97 2.95 -6.34
C LEU A 5 -7.22 1.50 -5.90
N GLU A 6 -6.27 0.61 -6.14
CA GLU A 6 -6.37 -0.78 -5.70
C GLU A 6 -6.43 -0.86 -4.18
N LEU A 7 -5.60 -0.07 -3.49
CA LEU A 7 -5.61 -0.04 -2.04
C LEU A 7 -6.94 0.49 -1.50
N LYS A 8 -7.46 1.53 -2.12
CA LYS A 8 -8.75 2.08 -1.73
C LYS A 8 -9.86 1.07 -1.91
N THR A 9 -9.83 0.34 -3.01
CA THR A 9 -10.83 -0.68 -3.28
C THR A 9 -10.73 -1.84 -2.30
N GLU A 10 -9.52 -2.29 -2.02
CA GLU A 10 -9.30 -3.43 -1.13
C GLU A 10 -9.70 -3.12 0.32
N PHE A 11 -9.37 -1.93 0.81
CA PHE A 11 -9.56 -1.58 2.21
C PHE A 11 -10.75 -0.66 2.47
N GLY A 12 -11.42 -0.20 1.41
CA GLY A 12 -12.57 0.67 1.52
C GLY A 12 -12.20 2.15 1.41
N SER A 13 -11.07 2.55 1.94
CA SER A 13 -10.55 3.92 1.83
C SER A 13 -9.09 3.94 2.26
N LEU A 14 -8.37 4.99 1.86
CA LEU A 14 -6.99 5.15 2.30
C LEU A 14 -6.93 5.50 3.79
N TYR A 15 -7.96 6.15 4.31
CA TYR A 15 -8.06 6.41 5.73
C TYR A 15 -8.10 5.10 6.52
N ARG A 16 -8.90 4.16 6.06
CA ARG A 16 -9.00 2.86 6.71
C ARG A 16 -7.65 2.12 6.68
N LEU A 17 -6.99 2.16 5.55
CA LEU A 17 -5.67 1.54 5.43
C LEU A 17 -4.70 2.16 6.43
N ALA A 18 -4.71 3.50 6.54
CA ALA A 18 -3.86 4.19 7.49
C ALA A 18 -4.13 3.72 8.91
N GLN A 19 -5.40 3.59 9.29
CA GLN A 19 -5.77 3.11 10.62
C GLN A 19 -5.22 1.70 10.87
N LEU A 20 -5.34 0.83 9.88
CA LEU A 20 -4.87 -0.55 10.01
C LEU A 20 -3.35 -0.62 10.14
N LEU A 21 -2.64 0.36 9.58
CA LEU A 21 -1.19 0.42 9.67
C LEU A 21 -0.72 1.22 10.89
N GLY A 22 -1.63 1.83 11.64
CA GLY A 22 -1.27 2.67 12.78
C GLY A 22 -0.69 4.00 12.36
N LEU A 23 -1.08 4.50 11.19
CA LEU A 23 -0.56 5.74 10.62
C LEU A 23 -1.68 6.77 10.47
N ARG A 24 -1.28 8.02 10.24
CA ARG A 24 -2.21 9.06 9.87
C ARG A 24 -2.44 8.98 8.36
N GLU A 25 -3.62 9.39 7.92
CA GLU A 25 -3.96 9.39 6.50
C GLU A 25 -2.98 10.21 5.67
N THR A 26 -2.46 11.30 6.24
CA THR A 26 -1.47 12.14 5.57
C THR A 26 -0.21 11.37 5.17
N ALA A 27 0.16 10.36 5.93
CA ALA A 27 1.33 9.56 5.59
C ALA A 27 1.15 8.87 4.23
N ILE A 28 -0.05 8.36 3.98
CA ILE A 28 -0.34 7.69 2.72
C ILE A 28 -0.34 8.67 1.55
N TYR A 29 -0.90 9.86 1.76
CA TYR A 29 -0.87 10.89 0.73
C TYR A 29 0.55 11.35 0.43
N GLN A 30 1.44 11.37 1.44
CA GLN A 30 2.83 11.70 1.21
C GLN A 30 3.53 10.64 0.36
N TRP A 31 3.20 9.37 0.57
CA TRP A 31 3.75 8.31 -0.29
C TRP A 31 3.36 8.56 -1.75
N LYS A 32 2.10 8.91 -1.96
CA LYS A 32 1.58 9.14 -3.30
C LYS A 32 2.21 10.36 -3.96
N ALA A 33 2.42 11.43 -3.19
CA ALA A 33 2.84 12.71 -3.72
C ALA A 33 4.36 12.86 -3.87
N ARG A 34 5.14 12.31 -2.95
CA ARG A 34 6.56 12.62 -2.85
C ARG A 34 7.48 11.43 -2.85
N THR A 35 7.03 10.32 -2.35
CA THR A 35 7.88 9.16 -2.17
C THR A 35 7.22 7.94 -2.78
N ASN A 36 7.44 6.82 -2.17
CA ASN A 36 6.81 5.59 -2.56
C ASN A 36 6.40 4.86 -1.29
N ILE A 37 5.71 3.74 -1.43
CA ILE A 37 5.28 2.96 -0.28
C ILE A 37 6.54 2.42 0.41
N PRO A 38 6.74 2.73 1.70
CA PRO A 38 7.93 2.25 2.40
C PRO A 38 7.96 0.74 2.51
N ILE A 39 9.15 0.17 2.34
CA ILE A 39 9.32 -1.28 2.37
C ILE A 39 8.80 -1.87 3.69
N LYS A 40 8.99 -1.17 4.79
CA LYS A 40 8.57 -1.65 6.11
C LYS A 40 7.06 -1.88 6.25
N HIS A 41 6.26 -1.27 5.37
CA HIS A 41 4.81 -1.45 5.41
C HIS A 41 4.30 -2.45 4.39
N ILE A 42 5.13 -2.88 3.46
CA ILE A 42 4.71 -3.75 2.36
C ILE A 42 4.20 -5.09 2.87
N ARG A 43 4.95 -5.71 3.77
CA ARG A 43 4.57 -7.00 4.31
C ARG A 43 3.22 -6.93 5.03
N LYS A 44 3.02 -5.87 5.80
CA LYS A 44 1.78 -5.71 6.55
C LYS A 44 0.59 -5.54 5.62
N ILE A 45 0.76 -4.75 4.57
CA ILE A 45 -0.31 -4.54 3.59
C ILE A 45 -0.62 -5.86 2.88
N GLU A 46 0.40 -6.61 2.52
CA GLU A 46 0.21 -7.91 1.88
C GLU A 46 -0.57 -8.86 2.80
N GLU A 47 -0.21 -8.90 4.07
CA GLU A 47 -0.89 -9.73 5.04
C GLU A 47 -2.34 -9.28 5.27
N LEU A 48 -2.57 -7.98 5.41
CA LEU A 48 -3.90 -7.44 5.63
C LEU A 48 -4.84 -7.72 4.47
N SER A 49 -4.31 -7.76 3.25
CA SER A 49 -5.10 -8.04 2.06
C SER A 49 -5.21 -9.55 1.76
N LYS A 50 -4.57 -10.36 2.59
CA LYS A 50 -4.51 -11.82 2.40
C LYS A 50 -3.94 -12.18 1.03
N GLY A 51 -2.93 -11.45 0.62
CA GLY A 51 -2.25 -11.69 -0.64
C GLY A 51 -2.92 -11.12 -1.88
N ARG A 52 -4.04 -10.45 -1.72
CA ARG A 52 -4.71 -9.82 -2.88
C ARG A 52 -3.94 -8.60 -3.38
N ILE A 53 -3.28 -7.88 -2.47
CA ILE A 53 -2.36 -6.81 -2.82
C ILE A 53 -0.96 -7.34 -2.54
N THR A 54 -0.19 -7.59 -3.59
CA THR A 54 1.13 -8.20 -3.46
C THR A 54 2.23 -7.16 -3.39
N ARG A 55 3.41 -7.59 -2.93
CA ARG A 55 4.58 -6.71 -2.87
C ARG A 55 4.98 -6.23 -4.27
N GLU A 56 4.80 -7.09 -5.28
CA GLU A 56 5.11 -6.72 -6.66
C GLU A 56 4.18 -5.62 -7.16
N MET A 57 2.94 -5.63 -6.71
CA MET A 57 1.99 -4.57 -7.05
C MET A 57 2.35 -3.25 -6.35
N LEU A 58 2.81 -3.35 -5.10
CA LEU A 58 3.12 -2.18 -4.28
C LEU A 58 4.42 -1.49 -4.71
N ARG A 59 5.44 -2.26 -4.97
CA ARG A 59 6.76 -1.74 -5.34
C ARG A 59 7.36 -2.57 -6.47
N PRO A 60 6.83 -2.43 -7.70
CA PRO A 60 7.38 -3.19 -8.83
C PRO A 60 8.81 -2.81 -9.19
N ASP A 61 9.27 -1.64 -8.73
CA ASP A 61 10.64 -1.20 -8.92
C ASP A 61 11.64 -2.01 -8.08
N ILE A 62 11.18 -2.60 -6.99
CA ILE A 62 12.02 -3.39 -6.08
C ILE A 62 11.71 -4.88 -6.20
N PHE A 63 10.44 -5.22 -6.21
CA PHE A 63 10.00 -6.61 -6.25
C PHE A 63 9.51 -6.93 -7.65
N THR A 64 10.33 -7.59 -8.43
CA THR A 64 9.95 -8.00 -9.77
C THR A 64 9.54 -9.47 -9.76
N LYS A 65 8.60 -9.79 -10.63
CA LYS A 65 8.08 -11.13 -10.73
C LYS A 65 8.63 -11.77 -12.00
N ASP A 66 9.53 -12.69 -11.87
CA ASP A 66 10.05 -13.41 -13.05
C ASP A 66 10.58 -14.78 -12.69
#